data_20257db093377dad128200f05ca01bf2
#
_entry.id   20257db093377dad128200f05ca01bf2
#
_cell.length_a   1.000
_cell.length_b   1.000
_cell.length_c   1.000
_cell.angle_alpha   90.00
_cell.angle_beta   90.00
_cell.angle_gamma   90.00
#
_symmetry.space_group_name_H-M   'P 1'
#
loop_
_entity.id
_entity.type
_entity.pdbx_description
1 polymer ?
#
loop_
_entity_poly.entity_id
_entity_poly.type
_entity_poly.pdbx_seq_one_letter_code
_entity_poly.pdbx_strand_id
1 'polypeptide(L)'
;NANLKIYGRLGYLKNHKKKNPAMKIALCGCMMQEADEVEKIRKSYPFVDLVFGTHNIYKLAELLYTQIQSERRVMDVWEEAKEIVEDLPGKRKYPFKTGVNIMFGCNNFCSYCIVPYVRGRERSREPEDILEEIRGLVSDGVVEVMLLGQNVNSYGKTLETPVTFAQLLRKVNEIEGLQRIRFM
;
A
#
# COMPACT_ATOMS: atom_id res chain seq x y z
N ASN A 1 -15.54 9.39 -7.85
CA ASN A 1 -15.70 8.77 -6.57
C ASN A 1 -15.12 7.35 -6.62
N ALA A 2 -14.08 7.07 -5.80
CA ALA A 2 -13.36 5.80 -5.82
C ALA A 2 -14.24 4.63 -5.39
N ASN A 3 -15.06 4.81 -4.34
CA ASN A 3 -15.94 3.78 -3.79
C ASN A 3 -16.96 3.28 -4.84
N LEU A 4 -17.54 4.19 -5.64
CA LEU A 4 -18.47 3.81 -6.71
C LEU A 4 -17.82 2.92 -7.76
N LYS A 5 -16.55 3.18 -8.11
CA LYS A 5 -15.80 2.33 -9.04
C LYS A 5 -15.58 0.93 -8.50
N ILE A 6 -15.28 0.82 -7.19
CA ILE A 6 -15.11 -0.47 -6.50
C ILE A 6 -16.43 -1.24 -6.48
N TYR A 7 -17.53 -0.61 -6.10
CA TYR A 7 -18.85 -1.25 -6.12
C TYR A 7 -19.27 -1.74 -7.49
N GLY A 8 -19.05 -0.92 -8.54
CA GLY A 8 -19.29 -1.34 -9.93
C GLY A 8 -18.45 -2.55 -10.31
N ARG A 9 -17.16 -2.57 -9.90
CA ARG A 9 -16.27 -3.71 -10.16
C ARG A 9 -16.72 -4.97 -9.42
N LEU A 10 -17.16 -4.84 -8.17
CA LEU A 10 -17.71 -5.97 -7.39
C LEU A 10 -18.97 -6.54 -8.05
N GLY A 11 -19.86 -5.70 -8.56
CA GLY A 11 -21.04 -6.14 -9.32
C GLY A 11 -20.66 -6.97 -10.55
N TYR A 12 -19.66 -6.52 -11.31
CA TYR A 12 -19.10 -7.28 -12.43
C TYR A 12 -18.52 -8.64 -11.99
N LEU A 13 -17.69 -8.66 -10.96
CA LEU A 13 -17.04 -9.85 -10.42
C LEU A 13 -18.05 -10.87 -9.86
N LYS A 14 -19.15 -10.40 -9.26
CA LYS A 14 -20.24 -11.25 -8.80
C LYS A 14 -20.77 -12.15 -9.93
N ASN A 15 -20.96 -11.59 -11.13
CA ASN A 15 -21.45 -12.34 -12.27
C ASN A 15 -20.42 -13.35 -12.80
N HIS A 16 -19.13 -13.03 -12.72
CA HIS A 16 -18.05 -13.97 -13.05
C HIS A 16 -17.97 -15.12 -12.04
N LYS A 17 -18.08 -14.82 -10.75
CA LYS A 17 -18.06 -15.84 -9.69
C LYS A 17 -19.24 -16.82 -9.79
N LYS A 18 -20.42 -16.34 -10.23
CA LYS A 18 -21.56 -17.26 -10.52
C LYS A 18 -21.23 -18.27 -11.60
N LYS A 19 -20.43 -17.90 -12.62
CA LYS A 19 -20.00 -18.80 -13.71
C LYS A 19 -18.80 -19.66 -13.31
N ASN A 20 -18.00 -19.22 -12.37
CA ASN A 20 -16.85 -19.92 -11.82
C ASN A 20 -16.87 -19.85 -10.29
N PRO A 21 -17.57 -20.76 -9.60
CA PRO A 21 -17.69 -20.76 -8.14
C PRO A 21 -16.37 -20.90 -7.39
N ALA A 22 -15.35 -21.51 -8.02
CA ALA A 22 -14.01 -21.64 -7.45
C ALA A 22 -13.25 -20.30 -7.38
N MET A 23 -13.70 -19.27 -8.12
CA MET A 23 -13.11 -17.95 -8.10
C MET A 23 -13.19 -17.33 -6.71
N LYS A 24 -12.04 -16.86 -6.20
CA LYS A 24 -11.94 -16.10 -4.95
C LYS A 24 -11.88 -14.61 -5.24
N ILE A 25 -12.61 -13.82 -4.46
CA ILE A 25 -12.63 -12.35 -4.55
C ILE A 25 -12.06 -11.78 -3.27
N ALA A 26 -10.91 -11.12 -3.39
CA ALA A 26 -10.29 -10.36 -2.31
C ALA A 26 -10.53 -8.86 -2.50
N LEU A 27 -10.89 -8.16 -1.44
CA LEU A 27 -11.05 -6.71 -1.40
C LEU A 27 -10.11 -6.12 -0.35
N CYS A 28 -9.21 -5.24 -0.78
CA CYS A 28 -8.27 -4.58 0.12
C CYS A 28 -8.08 -3.10 -0.25
N GLY A 29 -7.45 -2.36 0.64
CA GLY A 29 -7.07 -0.97 0.42
C GLY A 29 -7.68 0.01 1.40
N CYS A 30 -7.45 1.31 1.16
CA CYS A 30 -7.82 2.40 2.09
C CYS A 30 -9.33 2.41 2.44
N MET A 31 -10.21 2.07 1.49
CA MET A 31 -11.65 1.99 1.73
C MET A 31 -12.00 0.98 2.84
N MET A 32 -11.20 -0.08 2.99
CA MET A 32 -11.41 -1.09 4.04
C MET A 32 -10.87 -0.66 5.41
N GLN A 33 -10.40 0.56 5.56
CA GLN A 33 -10.13 1.19 6.86
C GLN A 33 -11.31 2.05 7.36
N GLU A 34 -12.35 2.23 6.55
CA GLU A 34 -13.57 2.94 6.91
C GLU A 34 -14.58 1.94 7.48
N ALA A 35 -14.92 2.03 8.77
CA ALA A 35 -15.79 1.06 9.47
C ALA A 35 -17.16 0.89 8.77
N ASP A 36 -17.76 1.99 8.31
CA ASP A 36 -19.05 1.96 7.62
C ASP A 36 -18.96 1.20 6.29
N GLU A 37 -17.85 1.36 5.56
CA GLU A 37 -17.63 0.65 4.30
C GLU A 37 -17.38 -0.85 4.53
N VAL A 38 -16.63 -1.20 5.57
CA VAL A 38 -16.42 -2.61 5.98
C VAL A 38 -17.76 -3.27 6.34
N GLU A 39 -18.59 -2.59 7.11
CA GLU A 39 -19.91 -3.11 7.51
C GLU A 39 -20.85 -3.25 6.31
N LYS A 40 -20.83 -2.32 5.38
CA LYS A 40 -21.57 -2.37 4.12
C LYS A 40 -21.13 -3.57 3.25
N ILE A 41 -19.80 -3.80 3.13
CA ILE A 41 -19.28 -4.98 2.44
C ILE A 41 -19.72 -6.26 3.16
N ARG A 42 -19.69 -6.27 4.50
CA ARG A 42 -20.13 -7.40 5.30
C ARG A 42 -21.56 -7.80 4.99
N LYS A 43 -22.48 -6.83 4.98
CA LYS A 43 -23.93 -7.05 4.80
C LYS A 43 -24.33 -7.26 3.35
N SER A 44 -23.81 -6.45 2.44
CA SER A 44 -24.35 -6.33 1.08
C SER A 44 -23.57 -7.13 0.03
N TYR A 45 -22.36 -7.59 0.36
CA TYR A 45 -21.46 -8.27 -0.59
C TYR A 45 -20.97 -9.63 -0.05
N PRO A 46 -21.87 -10.58 0.29
CA PRO A 46 -21.52 -11.87 0.89
C PRO A 46 -20.65 -12.75 -0.02
N PHE A 47 -20.58 -12.47 -1.30
CA PHE A 47 -19.78 -13.19 -2.29
C PHE A 47 -18.30 -12.79 -2.30
N VAL A 48 -17.88 -11.75 -1.55
CA VAL A 48 -16.47 -11.39 -1.33
C VAL A 48 -15.90 -12.33 -0.29
N ASP A 49 -14.83 -13.05 -0.61
CA ASP A 49 -14.25 -14.09 0.23
C ASP A 49 -13.26 -13.58 1.26
N LEU A 50 -12.53 -12.52 0.91
CA LEU A 50 -11.45 -11.97 1.72
C LEU A 50 -11.54 -10.43 1.75
N VAL A 51 -11.50 -9.85 2.95
CA VAL A 51 -11.48 -8.39 3.18
C VAL A 51 -10.38 -8.05 4.17
N PHE A 52 -9.48 -7.14 3.79
CA PHE A 52 -8.40 -6.67 4.66
C PHE A 52 -7.99 -5.24 4.32
N GLY A 53 -7.34 -4.58 5.28
CA GLY A 53 -6.98 -3.18 5.17
C GLY A 53 -5.63 -2.92 4.49
N THR A 54 -5.18 -1.66 4.55
CA THR A 54 -3.84 -1.26 4.07
C THR A 54 -2.73 -1.66 5.04
N HIS A 55 -3.06 -1.80 6.33
CA HIS A 55 -2.08 -2.03 7.38
C HIS A 55 -1.58 -3.48 7.44
N ASN A 56 -2.31 -4.41 6.87
CA ASN A 56 -1.97 -5.84 6.84
C ASN A 56 -1.94 -6.44 5.43
N ILE A 57 -1.67 -5.61 4.41
CA ILE A 57 -1.62 -6.05 3.01
C ILE A 57 -0.56 -7.14 2.76
N TYR A 58 0.53 -7.13 3.52
CA TYR A 58 1.59 -8.13 3.44
C TYR A 58 1.14 -9.53 3.87
N LYS A 59 0.05 -9.65 4.63
CA LYS A 59 -0.56 -10.92 5.03
C LYS A 59 -1.45 -11.55 3.97
N LEU A 60 -1.52 -11.01 2.75
CA LEU A 60 -2.41 -11.53 1.70
C LEU A 60 -2.29 -13.05 1.51
N ALA A 61 -1.07 -13.58 1.46
CA ALA A 61 -0.85 -15.02 1.24
C ALA A 61 -1.39 -15.86 2.41
N GLU A 62 -1.14 -15.45 3.65
CA GLU A 62 -1.62 -16.09 4.87
C GLU A 62 -3.15 -16.06 4.95
N LEU A 63 -3.74 -14.88 4.70
CA LEU A 63 -5.19 -14.69 4.75
C LEU A 63 -5.90 -15.48 3.64
N LEU A 64 -5.32 -15.53 2.45
CA LEU A 64 -5.85 -16.32 1.35
C LEU A 64 -5.76 -17.82 1.65
N TYR A 65 -4.65 -18.30 2.20
CA TYR A 65 -4.50 -19.67 2.63
C TYR A 65 -5.55 -20.05 3.68
N THR A 66 -5.75 -19.22 4.69
CA THR A 66 -6.77 -19.40 5.74
C THR A 66 -8.17 -19.46 5.12
N GLN A 67 -8.46 -18.60 4.15
CA GLN A 67 -9.76 -18.60 3.46
C GLN A 67 -9.97 -19.89 2.66
N ILE A 68 -8.94 -20.39 1.97
CA ILE A 68 -9.02 -21.62 1.18
C ILE A 68 -9.24 -22.84 2.11
N GLN A 69 -8.53 -22.92 3.22
CA GLN A 69 -8.64 -24.04 4.16
C GLN A 69 -9.98 -24.06 4.92
N SER A 70 -10.44 -22.89 5.34
CA SER A 70 -11.69 -22.80 6.12
C SER A 70 -12.95 -22.78 5.26
N GLU A 71 -12.82 -22.47 3.98
CA GLU A 71 -13.92 -22.17 3.04
C GLU A 71 -14.86 -21.05 3.54
N ARG A 72 -14.48 -20.36 4.60
CA ARG A 72 -15.24 -19.28 5.21
C ARG A 72 -14.71 -17.92 4.76
N ARG A 73 -15.59 -16.94 4.74
CA ARG A 73 -15.21 -15.55 4.53
C ARG A 73 -14.24 -15.09 5.61
N VAL A 74 -13.12 -14.49 5.22
CA VAL A 74 -12.14 -13.90 6.12
C VAL A 74 -12.23 -12.37 6.06
N MET A 75 -12.38 -11.73 7.21
CA MET A 75 -12.36 -10.28 7.35
C MET A 75 -11.35 -9.92 8.44
N ASP A 76 -10.18 -9.43 8.02
CA ASP A 76 -9.07 -9.08 8.91
C ASP A 76 -8.62 -7.64 8.59
N VAL A 77 -9.26 -6.67 9.23
CA VAL A 77 -8.95 -5.24 9.07
C VAL A 77 -8.32 -4.73 10.34
N TRP A 78 -7.08 -4.26 10.25
CA TRP A 78 -6.35 -3.68 11.38
C TRP A 78 -6.61 -2.18 11.46
N GLU A 79 -6.93 -1.70 12.64
CA GLU A 79 -7.17 -0.27 12.89
C GLU A 79 -5.89 0.55 12.74
N GLU A 80 -4.75 -0.01 13.15
CA GLU A 80 -3.45 0.65 13.06
C GLU A 80 -2.39 -0.27 12.44
N ALA A 81 -1.42 0.35 11.77
CA ALA A 81 -0.24 -0.37 11.30
C ALA A 81 0.69 -0.64 12.48
N LYS A 82 1.07 -1.89 12.66
CA LYS A 82 1.98 -2.32 13.74
C LYS A 82 3.44 -2.05 13.39
N GLU A 83 3.77 -2.14 12.11
CA GLU A 83 5.14 -2.06 11.60
C GLU A 83 5.16 -1.55 10.16
N ILE A 84 6.32 -1.11 9.70
CA ILE A 84 6.61 -0.92 8.28
C ILE A 84 7.21 -2.24 7.78
N VAL A 85 6.56 -2.85 6.79
CA VAL A 85 7.05 -4.09 6.19
C VAL A 85 7.78 -3.76 4.90
N GLU A 86 9.04 -4.15 4.85
CA GLU A 86 9.93 -3.94 3.73
C GLU A 86 9.92 -5.17 2.79
N ASP A 87 10.57 -5.06 1.65
CA ASP A 87 10.87 -6.16 0.71
C ASP A 87 9.65 -6.98 0.24
N LEU A 88 8.49 -6.33 0.16
CA LEU A 88 7.32 -7.00 -0.39
C LEU A 88 7.50 -7.28 -1.88
N PRO A 89 7.26 -8.52 -2.33
CA PRO A 89 7.40 -8.87 -3.74
C PRO A 89 6.44 -8.07 -4.59
N GLY A 90 6.97 -7.40 -5.60
CA GLY A 90 6.20 -6.54 -6.50
C GLY A 90 6.53 -6.77 -7.96
N LYS A 91 5.51 -6.87 -8.82
CA LYS A 91 5.72 -6.90 -10.27
C LYS A 91 5.73 -5.49 -10.82
N ARG A 92 6.88 -5.05 -11.31
CA ARG A 92 7.01 -3.74 -11.97
C ARG A 92 6.25 -3.71 -13.30
N LYS A 93 5.53 -2.63 -13.55
CA LYS A 93 4.86 -2.40 -14.84
C LYS A 93 5.88 -2.09 -15.95
N TYR A 94 6.97 -1.41 -15.59
CA TYR A 94 8.03 -1.00 -16.51
C TYR A 94 9.38 -1.51 -15.96
N PRO A 95 10.26 -2.07 -16.82
CA PRO A 95 11.55 -2.59 -16.36
C PRO A 95 12.50 -1.47 -15.90
N PHE A 96 12.39 -0.29 -16.49
CA PHE A 96 13.33 0.82 -16.30
C PHE A 96 12.91 1.85 -15.26
N LYS A 97 11.67 1.78 -14.71
CA LYS A 97 11.18 2.73 -13.69
C LYS A 97 10.23 2.09 -12.69
N THR A 98 10.25 2.61 -11.46
CA THR A 98 9.36 2.16 -10.39
C THR A 98 9.10 3.24 -9.35
N GLY A 99 8.12 3.00 -8.46
CA GLY A 99 7.89 3.80 -7.27
C GLY A 99 8.55 3.16 -6.05
N VAL A 100 9.10 3.98 -5.17
CA VAL A 100 9.68 3.59 -3.88
C VAL A 100 8.97 4.37 -2.79
N ASN A 101 8.29 3.68 -1.89
CA ASN A 101 7.69 4.33 -0.73
C ASN A 101 8.79 4.78 0.23
N ILE A 102 8.80 6.04 0.63
CA ILE A 102 9.76 6.57 1.60
C ILE A 102 9.10 6.87 2.95
N MET A 103 7.78 6.96 2.96
CA MET A 103 7.00 7.19 4.17
C MET A 103 5.54 6.78 3.99
N PHE A 104 4.83 6.60 5.09
CA PHE A 104 3.42 6.23 5.15
C PHE A 104 2.66 7.20 6.07
N GLY A 105 1.35 7.35 5.84
CA GLY A 105 0.48 8.18 6.67
C GLY A 105 0.69 9.68 6.47
N CYS A 106 -0.08 10.49 7.21
CA CYS A 106 0.01 11.95 7.15
C CYS A 106 -0.52 12.57 8.45
N ASN A 107 0.18 13.59 8.97
CA ASN A 107 -0.20 14.31 10.19
C ASN A 107 -0.87 15.67 9.91
N ASN A 108 -1.16 16.04 8.66
CA ASN A 108 -1.69 17.35 8.34
C ASN A 108 -3.18 17.53 8.71
N PHE A 109 -3.96 16.45 8.73
CA PHE A 109 -5.40 16.49 9.09
C PHE A 109 -6.19 17.60 8.36
N CYS A 110 -5.91 17.81 7.07
CA CYS A 110 -6.65 18.76 6.25
C CYS A 110 -8.16 18.43 6.27
N SER A 111 -9.02 19.42 6.35
CA SER A 111 -10.46 19.28 6.60
C SER A 111 -11.22 18.36 5.62
N TYR A 112 -10.71 18.20 4.40
CA TYR A 112 -11.32 17.38 3.34
C TYR A 112 -10.61 16.02 3.16
N CYS A 113 -9.56 15.71 3.93
CA CYS A 113 -8.66 14.59 3.64
C CYS A 113 -8.90 13.40 4.56
N ILE A 114 -9.20 12.25 3.97
CA ILE A 114 -9.39 10.99 4.68
C ILE A 114 -8.07 10.29 5.06
N VAL A 115 -6.94 10.69 4.47
CA VAL A 115 -5.66 9.97 4.59
C VAL A 115 -5.21 9.70 6.02
N PRO A 116 -5.22 10.67 6.97
CA PRO A 116 -4.82 10.39 8.35
C PRO A 116 -5.63 9.29 9.02
N TYR A 117 -6.88 9.13 8.64
CA TYR A 117 -7.82 8.15 9.21
C TYR A 117 -7.67 6.75 8.62
N VAL A 118 -7.27 6.65 7.34
CA VAL A 118 -7.19 5.36 6.63
C VAL A 118 -5.76 4.86 6.42
N ARG A 119 -4.74 5.71 6.61
CA ARG A 119 -3.32 5.35 6.53
C ARG A 119 -2.55 5.60 7.82
N GLY A 120 -3.20 6.23 8.80
CA GLY A 120 -2.62 6.52 10.11
C GLY A 120 -1.64 7.68 10.12
N ARG A 121 -0.90 7.79 11.23
CA ARG A 121 0.11 8.82 11.44
C ARG A 121 1.31 8.65 10.51
N GLU A 122 2.06 9.73 10.30
CA GLU A 122 3.31 9.71 9.56
C GLU A 122 4.30 8.70 10.17
N ARG A 123 4.92 7.92 9.30
CA ARG A 123 6.01 6.99 9.61
C ARG A 123 6.98 7.01 8.45
N SER A 124 8.18 7.49 8.69
CA SER A 124 9.26 7.50 7.69
C SER A 124 10.00 6.16 7.75
N ARG A 125 10.42 5.69 6.59
CA ARG A 125 11.38 4.58 6.49
C ARG A 125 12.78 5.09 6.76
N GLU A 126 13.63 4.21 7.26
CA GLU A 126 15.04 4.54 7.46
C GLU A 126 15.72 4.85 6.12
N PRO A 127 16.61 5.87 6.07
CA PRO A 127 17.29 6.24 4.83
C PRO A 127 18.05 5.07 4.20
N GLU A 128 18.72 4.26 5.03
CA GLU A 128 19.57 3.17 4.54
C GLU A 128 18.75 2.06 3.86
N ASP A 129 17.56 1.73 4.39
CA ASP A 129 16.65 0.75 3.79
C ASP A 129 16.14 1.23 2.42
N ILE A 130 15.84 2.54 2.31
CA ILE A 130 15.44 3.16 1.04
C ILE A 130 16.60 3.10 0.02
N LEU A 131 17.81 3.40 0.46
CA LEU A 131 19.00 3.39 -0.41
C LEU A 131 19.35 1.99 -0.87
N GLU A 132 19.22 0.99 0.01
CA GLU A 132 19.44 -0.42 -0.32
C GLU A 132 18.43 -0.91 -1.35
N GLU A 133 17.13 -0.64 -1.14
CA GLU A 133 16.08 -0.94 -2.13
C GLU A 133 16.39 -0.29 -3.49
N ILE A 134 16.77 0.99 -3.53
CA ILE A 134 17.06 1.69 -4.78
C ILE A 134 18.30 1.11 -5.46
N ARG A 135 19.37 0.76 -4.73
CA ARG A 135 20.56 0.09 -5.30
C ARG A 135 20.20 -1.26 -5.91
N GLY A 136 19.38 -2.05 -5.23
CA GLY A 136 18.86 -3.31 -5.76
C GLY A 136 18.06 -3.12 -7.04
N LEU A 137 17.18 -2.10 -7.08
CA LEU A 137 16.40 -1.75 -8.28
C LEU A 137 17.29 -1.30 -9.44
N VAL A 138 18.33 -0.52 -9.17
CA VAL A 138 19.29 -0.08 -10.21
C VAL A 138 20.08 -1.26 -10.75
N SER A 139 20.52 -2.20 -9.91
CA SER A 139 21.18 -3.43 -10.34
C SER A 139 20.29 -4.29 -11.25
N ASP A 140 18.96 -4.20 -11.09
CA ASP A 140 17.94 -4.83 -11.92
C ASP A 140 17.57 -4.01 -13.18
N GLY A 141 18.32 -2.93 -13.48
CA GLY A 141 18.16 -2.10 -14.69
C GLY A 141 17.16 -0.95 -14.55
N VAL A 142 16.71 -0.61 -13.34
CA VAL A 142 15.90 0.61 -13.11
C VAL A 142 16.80 1.84 -13.18
N VAL A 143 16.40 2.81 -14.00
CA VAL A 143 17.13 4.09 -14.15
C VAL A 143 16.33 5.30 -13.68
N GLU A 144 15.04 5.12 -13.37
CA GLU A 144 14.16 6.17 -12.83
C GLU A 144 13.40 5.65 -11.61
N VAL A 145 13.48 6.37 -10.50
CA VAL A 145 12.66 6.13 -9.30
C VAL A 145 11.74 7.30 -9.00
N MET A 146 10.53 6.99 -8.52
CA MET A 146 9.61 7.96 -7.97
C MET A 146 9.47 7.71 -6.47
N LEU A 147 9.98 8.62 -5.64
CA LEU A 147 9.84 8.59 -4.19
C LEU A 147 8.40 8.96 -3.82
N LEU A 148 7.74 8.05 -3.12
CA LEU A 148 6.32 8.13 -2.82
C LEU A 148 6.08 8.36 -1.33
N GLY A 149 5.17 9.30 -1.03
CA GLY A 149 4.69 9.57 0.31
C GLY A 149 3.40 10.39 0.26
N GLN A 150 2.74 10.54 1.39
CA GLN A 150 1.52 11.36 1.48
C GLN A 150 1.87 12.85 1.62
N ASN A 151 3.04 13.14 2.19
CA ASN A 151 3.63 14.46 2.33
C ASN A 151 5.15 14.31 2.41
N VAL A 152 5.81 14.13 1.29
CA VAL A 152 7.27 13.85 1.22
C VAL A 152 8.14 14.92 1.88
N ASN A 153 7.65 16.17 1.97
CA ASN A 153 8.37 17.24 2.65
C ASN A 153 8.47 17.03 4.18
N SER A 154 7.62 16.17 4.74
CA SER A 154 7.68 15.78 6.16
C SER A 154 8.61 14.60 6.44
N TYR A 155 9.18 14.00 5.40
CA TYR A 155 10.05 12.84 5.55
C TYR A 155 11.13 13.08 6.61
N GLY A 156 11.36 12.04 7.41
CA GLY A 156 12.41 11.95 8.41
C GLY A 156 12.09 12.59 9.77
N LYS A 157 10.95 13.29 9.90
CA LYS A 157 10.55 13.88 11.20
C LYS A 157 10.21 12.84 12.27
N THR A 158 9.90 11.63 11.88
CA THR A 158 9.52 10.53 12.78
C THR A 158 10.65 9.53 13.04
N LEU A 159 11.81 9.75 12.44
CA LEU A 159 13.00 8.93 12.69
C LEU A 159 13.64 9.30 14.03
N GLU A 160 14.31 8.36 14.68
CA GLU A 160 15.08 8.59 15.91
C GLU A 160 16.16 9.65 15.68
N THR A 161 16.87 9.55 14.55
CA THR A 161 17.79 10.58 14.07
C THR A 161 17.14 11.32 12.92
N PRO A 162 16.63 12.56 13.12
CA PRO A 162 15.92 13.28 12.08
C PRO A 162 16.79 13.53 10.83
N VAL A 163 16.24 13.16 9.68
CA VAL A 163 16.86 13.38 8.36
C VAL A 163 15.87 14.13 7.49
N THR A 164 16.28 15.22 6.87
CA THR A 164 15.40 15.98 5.98
C THR A 164 15.22 15.28 4.63
N PHE A 165 14.09 15.54 3.96
CA PHE A 165 13.85 15.05 2.60
C PHE A 165 14.96 15.48 1.62
N ALA A 166 15.49 16.70 1.78
CA ALA A 166 16.61 17.20 0.97
C ALA A 166 17.91 16.39 1.19
N GLN A 167 18.17 15.94 2.42
CA GLN A 167 19.32 15.06 2.70
C GLN A 167 19.12 13.68 2.09
N LEU A 168 17.91 13.10 2.17
CA LEU A 168 17.60 11.86 1.49
C LEU A 168 17.80 11.98 -0.02
N LEU A 169 17.29 13.05 -0.64
CA LEU A 169 17.46 13.28 -2.09
C LEU A 169 18.94 13.32 -2.49
N ARG A 170 19.82 13.96 -1.69
CA ARG A 170 21.26 13.98 -1.96
C ARG A 170 21.85 12.58 -1.92
N LYS A 171 21.54 11.80 -0.87
CA LYS A 171 22.00 10.39 -0.76
C LYS A 171 21.52 9.52 -1.94
N VAL A 172 20.26 9.66 -2.33
CA VAL A 172 19.70 8.92 -3.48
C VAL A 172 20.38 9.34 -4.79
N ASN A 173 20.73 10.63 -4.94
CA ASN A 173 21.41 11.14 -6.13
C ASN A 173 22.85 10.64 -6.29
N GLU A 174 23.47 10.12 -5.23
CA GLU A 174 24.80 9.52 -5.25
C GLU A 174 24.79 8.07 -5.75
N ILE A 175 23.63 7.46 -5.97
CA ILE A 175 23.52 6.08 -6.46
C ILE A 175 23.90 6.03 -7.93
N GLU A 176 25.03 5.38 -8.21
CA GLU A 176 25.52 5.19 -9.58
C GLU A 176 24.54 4.39 -10.41
N GLY A 177 24.30 4.79 -11.66
CA GLY A 177 23.34 4.18 -12.57
C GLY A 177 21.93 4.74 -12.50
N LEU A 178 21.54 5.43 -11.41
CA LEU A 178 20.26 6.12 -11.34
C LEU A 178 20.32 7.44 -12.13
N GLN A 179 19.42 7.61 -13.10
CA GLN A 179 19.44 8.75 -14.03
C GLN A 179 18.36 9.81 -13.69
N ARG A 180 17.29 9.40 -13.01
CA ARG A 180 16.17 10.30 -12.70
C ARG A 180 15.53 9.98 -11.36
N ILE A 181 15.38 11.02 -10.54
CA ILE A 181 14.62 10.98 -9.30
C ILE A 181 13.40 11.87 -9.47
N ARG A 182 12.23 11.31 -9.15
CA ARG A 182 10.96 12.06 -9.05
C ARG A 182 10.38 11.85 -7.67
N PHE A 183 9.47 12.71 -7.26
CA PHE A 183 8.75 12.57 -5.99
C PHE A 183 7.32 13.10 -6.11
N MET A 184 6.44 12.65 -5.23
CA MET A 184 5.04 13.03 -5.19
C MET A 184 4.52 13.03 -3.75
#